data_e02716636b3cd63635b738e0f505a33c
#
_entry.id   e02716636b3cd63635b738e0f505a33c
#
_cell.length_a   1.000
_cell.length_b   1.000
_cell.length_c   1.000
_cell.angle_alpha   90.00
_cell.angle_beta   90.00
_cell.angle_gamma   90.00
#
_symmetry.space_group_name_H-M   'P 1'
#
loop_
_entity.id
_entity.type
_entity.pdbx_description
1 polymer ?
#
loop_
_entity_poly.entity_id
_entity_poly.type
_entity_poly.pdbx_seq_one_letter_code
_entity_poly.pdbx_strand_id
1 'polypeptide(L)'
;ITNSMFDRCHKRLLDLGISKGNITVARVPGSFELPYTIKSLIVNNDLNAAIALGAVIKGQTSHFLFISQAVSQGLSTVALETSIPVIFGVLTTDNTEQALARIEKAVGYAESAVEMGSKIFDP
;
A
#
# COMPACT_ATOMS: atom_id res chain seq x y z
N ILE A 1 -7.00 2.36 -12.43
CA ILE A 1 -6.68 1.15 -11.67
C ILE A 1 -6.46 1.47 -10.20
N THR A 2 -5.59 2.41 -9.91
CA THR A 2 -5.27 2.77 -8.53
C THR A 2 -6.47 3.34 -7.78
N ASN A 3 -7.28 4.16 -8.43
CA ASN A 3 -8.49 4.69 -7.82
C ASN A 3 -9.49 3.58 -7.46
N SER A 4 -9.64 2.58 -8.32
CA SER A 4 -10.52 1.44 -8.04
C SER A 4 -9.98 0.60 -6.88
N MET A 5 -8.67 0.42 -6.81
CA MET A 5 -8.03 -0.24 -5.67
C MET A 5 -8.28 0.52 -4.37
N PHE A 6 -8.10 1.84 -4.42
CA PHE A 6 -8.34 2.68 -3.25
C PHE A 6 -9.79 2.57 -2.78
N ASP A 7 -10.76 2.66 -3.69
CA ASP A 7 -12.18 2.61 -3.34
C ASP A 7 -12.52 1.30 -2.61
N ARG A 8 -12.03 0.17 -3.12
CA ARG A 8 -12.27 -1.13 -2.51
C ARG A 8 -11.58 -1.27 -1.17
N CYS A 9 -10.35 -0.84 -1.08
CA CYS A 9 -9.57 -0.89 0.15
C CYS A 9 -10.21 -0.01 1.23
N HIS A 10 -10.54 1.22 0.89
CA HIS A 10 -11.15 2.18 1.80
C HIS A 10 -12.50 1.69 2.32
N LYS A 11 -13.34 1.20 1.41
CA LYS A 11 -14.63 0.63 1.81
C LYS A 11 -14.46 -0.54 2.78
N ARG A 12 -13.50 -1.41 2.49
CA ARG A 12 -13.27 -2.58 3.36
C ARG A 12 -12.77 -2.16 4.74
N LEU A 13 -11.92 -1.14 4.83
CA LEU A 13 -11.47 -0.61 6.12
C LEU A 13 -12.66 -0.11 6.93
N LEU A 14 -13.58 0.63 6.31
CA LEU A 14 -14.79 1.11 6.98
C LEU A 14 -15.66 -0.06 7.43
N ASP A 15 -15.83 -1.07 6.59
CA ASP A 15 -16.62 -2.27 6.92
C ASP A 15 -16.01 -3.04 8.10
N LEU A 16 -14.69 -2.97 8.25
CA LEU A 16 -13.97 -3.61 9.36
C LEU A 16 -13.97 -2.78 10.64
N GLY A 17 -14.64 -1.64 10.63
CA GLY A 17 -14.81 -0.80 11.81
C GLY A 17 -13.79 0.31 12.00
N ILE A 18 -12.93 0.56 11.02
CA ILE A 18 -12.01 1.68 11.09
C ILE A 18 -12.77 2.98 10.80
N SER A 19 -12.70 3.93 11.71
CA SER A 19 -13.36 5.22 11.53
C SER A 19 -12.69 6.02 10.42
N LYS A 20 -13.49 6.70 9.61
CA LYS A 20 -12.98 7.50 8.50
C LYS A 20 -11.94 8.53 8.95
N GLY A 21 -12.13 9.14 10.11
CA GLY A 21 -11.18 10.09 10.67
C GLY A 21 -9.83 9.49 11.08
N ASN A 22 -9.75 8.16 11.19
CA ASN A 22 -8.51 7.45 11.52
C ASN A 22 -7.78 6.95 10.27
N ILE A 23 -8.26 7.31 9.08
CA ILE A 23 -7.64 6.95 7.81
C ILE A 23 -7.04 8.19 7.19
N THR A 24 -5.71 8.21 7.08
CA THR A 24 -4.98 9.28 6.42
C THR A 24 -4.66 8.86 5.00
N VAL A 25 -5.01 9.68 4.02
CA VAL A 25 -4.79 9.37 2.61
C VAL A 25 -3.83 10.38 2.00
N ALA A 26 -2.80 9.87 1.32
CA ALA A 26 -1.89 10.69 0.54
C ALA A 26 -1.84 10.16 -0.89
N ARG A 27 -1.86 11.06 -1.86
CA ARG A 27 -1.74 10.73 -3.27
C ARG A 27 -0.32 11.08 -3.72
N VAL A 28 0.27 10.22 -4.55
CA VAL A 28 1.63 10.40 -5.07
C VAL A 28 1.62 10.30 -6.59
N PRO A 29 2.61 10.95 -7.27
CA PRO A 29 2.64 10.92 -8.74
C PRO A 29 2.87 9.53 -9.33
N GLY A 30 3.64 8.68 -8.67
CA GLY A 30 3.94 7.35 -9.16
C GLY A 30 4.32 6.41 -8.02
N SER A 31 4.43 5.12 -8.33
CA SER A 31 4.74 4.10 -7.32
C SER A 31 6.13 4.29 -6.71
N PHE A 32 7.07 4.87 -7.44
CA PHE A 32 8.42 5.10 -6.94
C PHE A 32 8.42 6.02 -5.71
N GLU A 33 7.45 6.91 -5.58
CA GLU A 33 7.35 7.86 -4.47
C GLU A 33 6.69 7.27 -3.23
N LEU A 34 6.16 6.04 -3.32
CA LEU A 34 5.46 5.42 -2.19
C LEU A 34 6.34 5.20 -0.96
N PRO A 35 7.57 4.66 -1.07
CA PRO A 35 8.38 4.43 0.13
C PRO A 35 8.66 5.71 0.93
N TYR A 36 9.04 6.78 0.24
CA TYR A 36 9.28 8.06 0.90
C TYR A 36 8.03 8.59 1.57
N THR A 37 6.91 8.58 0.86
CA THR A 37 5.64 9.13 1.36
C THR A 37 5.13 8.34 2.55
N ILE A 38 5.19 7.01 2.49
CA ILE A 38 4.78 6.13 3.60
C ILE A 38 5.64 6.42 4.83
N LYS A 39 6.95 6.51 4.67
CA LYS A 39 7.85 6.83 5.79
C LYS A 39 7.51 8.18 6.40
N SER A 40 7.28 9.18 5.57
CA SER A 40 6.92 10.53 6.02
C SER A 40 5.61 10.51 6.82
N LEU A 41 4.61 9.79 6.34
CA LEU A 41 3.33 9.66 7.05
C LEU A 41 3.51 8.98 8.41
N ILE A 42 4.30 7.91 8.46
CA ILE A 42 4.54 7.18 9.71
C ILE A 42 5.29 8.05 10.72
N VAL A 43 6.31 8.77 10.27
CA VAL A 43 7.14 9.60 11.17
C VAL A 43 6.34 10.77 11.72
N ASN A 44 5.43 11.34 10.94
CA ASN A 44 4.70 12.53 11.31
C ASN A 44 3.29 12.28 11.87
N ASN A 45 2.88 11.03 11.97
CA ASN A 45 1.56 10.66 12.46
C ASN A 45 1.67 9.41 13.34
N ASP A 46 0.71 9.24 14.23
CA ASP A 46 0.63 8.06 15.07
C ASP A 46 -0.20 6.98 14.35
N LEU A 47 0.46 6.19 13.53
CA LEU A 47 -0.18 5.18 12.68
C LEU A 47 0.08 3.77 13.21
N ASN A 48 -0.93 2.90 13.09
CA ASN A 48 -0.82 1.48 13.44
C ASN A 48 -0.40 0.62 12.26
N ALA A 49 -0.68 1.06 11.04
CA ALA A 49 -0.31 0.37 9.82
C ALA A 49 -0.37 1.35 8.65
N ALA A 50 0.26 1.00 7.56
CA ALA A 50 0.18 1.75 6.31
C ALA A 50 -0.09 0.79 5.16
N ILE A 51 -0.78 1.28 4.14
CA ILE A 51 -1.09 0.51 2.94
C ILE A 51 -0.58 1.32 1.75
N ALA A 52 0.30 0.72 0.96
CA ALA A 52 0.78 1.31 -0.28
C ALA A 52 -0.04 0.72 -1.43
N LEU A 53 -0.77 1.55 -2.16
CA LEU A 53 -1.56 1.13 -3.31
C LEU A 53 -0.96 1.70 -4.58
N GLY A 54 -0.76 0.85 -5.57
CA GLY A 54 -0.22 1.28 -6.85
C GLY A 54 -0.25 0.18 -7.89
N ALA A 55 0.20 0.50 -9.08
CA ALA A 55 0.33 -0.48 -10.15
C ALA A 55 1.54 -0.12 -11.00
N VAL A 56 2.43 -1.08 -11.20
CA VAL A 56 3.57 -0.97 -12.11
C VAL A 56 3.34 -1.99 -13.21
N ILE A 57 3.15 -1.50 -14.42
CA ILE A 57 2.79 -2.34 -15.57
C ILE A 57 3.93 -2.32 -16.58
N LYS A 58 4.43 -3.51 -16.90
CA LYS A 58 5.47 -3.68 -17.89
C LYS A 58 4.97 -3.17 -19.24
N GLY A 59 5.84 -2.47 -19.97
CA GLY A 59 5.48 -1.87 -21.24
C GLY A 59 4.94 -0.46 -21.14
N GLN A 60 4.46 -0.03 -19.98
CA GLN A 60 4.07 1.35 -19.73
C GLN A 60 5.24 2.18 -19.19
N THR A 61 6.32 1.52 -18.78
CA THR A 61 7.57 2.15 -18.40
C THR A 61 8.75 1.30 -18.86
N SER A 62 9.79 1.95 -19.37
CA SER A 62 11.04 1.28 -19.73
C SER A 62 11.84 0.84 -18.52
N HIS A 63 11.47 1.29 -17.32
CA HIS A 63 12.17 1.01 -16.07
C HIS A 63 11.38 0.08 -15.15
N PHE A 64 10.52 -0.76 -15.71
CA PHE A 64 9.61 -1.62 -14.94
C PHE A 64 10.31 -2.41 -13.83
N LEU A 65 11.43 -3.08 -14.15
CA LEU A 65 12.14 -3.88 -13.16
C LEU A 65 12.76 -3.02 -12.06
N PHE A 66 13.36 -1.91 -12.43
CA PHE A 66 13.98 -1.01 -11.46
C PHE A 66 12.94 -0.42 -10.51
N ILE A 67 11.81 0.02 -11.05
CA ILE A 67 10.74 0.59 -10.22
C ILE A 67 10.15 -0.46 -9.31
N SER A 68 9.85 -1.65 -9.83
CA SER A 68 9.27 -2.74 -9.05
C SER A 68 10.16 -3.14 -7.89
N GLN A 69 11.47 -3.30 -8.14
CA GLN A 69 12.43 -3.65 -7.10
C GLN A 69 12.61 -2.52 -6.09
N ALA A 70 12.75 -1.28 -6.55
CA ALA A 70 12.95 -0.15 -5.66
C ALA A 70 11.75 0.06 -4.73
N VAL A 71 10.53 -0.08 -5.24
CA VAL A 71 9.31 0.05 -4.44
C VAL A 71 9.22 -1.07 -3.42
N SER A 72 9.44 -2.31 -3.85
CA SER A 72 9.36 -3.48 -2.97
C SER A 72 10.39 -3.39 -1.84
N GLN A 73 11.64 -3.12 -2.17
CA GLN A 73 12.71 -2.99 -1.17
C GLN A 73 12.49 -1.77 -0.28
N GLY A 74 12.09 -0.66 -0.87
CA GLY A 74 11.86 0.58 -0.12
C GLY A 74 10.75 0.44 0.91
N LEU A 75 9.62 -0.17 0.55
CA LEU A 75 8.53 -0.39 1.47
C LEU A 75 8.90 -1.36 2.58
N SER A 76 9.63 -2.43 2.25
CA SER A 76 10.13 -3.37 3.25
C SER A 76 11.07 -2.69 4.24
N THR A 77 11.97 -1.86 3.74
CA THR A 77 12.90 -1.10 4.58
C THR A 77 12.16 -0.16 5.53
N VAL A 78 11.15 0.55 5.02
CA VAL A 78 10.35 1.46 5.85
C VAL A 78 9.66 0.71 6.99
N ALA A 79 9.07 -0.45 6.69
CA ALA A 79 8.41 -1.27 7.71
C ALA A 79 9.39 -1.72 8.80
N LEU A 80 10.56 -2.18 8.40
CA LEU A 80 11.58 -2.65 9.35
C LEU A 80 12.16 -1.51 10.17
N GLU A 81 12.44 -0.36 9.56
CA GLU A 81 13.02 0.79 10.25
C GLU A 81 12.05 1.43 11.23
N THR A 82 10.77 1.47 10.89
CA THR A 82 9.74 2.15 11.71
C THR A 82 9.02 1.21 12.67
N SER A 83 9.14 -0.10 12.47
CA SER A 83 8.37 -1.12 13.20
C SER A 83 6.86 -0.96 13.03
N ILE A 84 6.43 -0.35 11.92
CA ILE A 84 5.02 -0.20 11.57
C ILE A 84 4.75 -1.10 10.35
N PRO A 85 3.70 -1.95 10.40
CA PRO A 85 3.37 -2.78 9.26
C PRO A 85 3.07 -1.94 8.02
N VAL A 86 3.69 -2.30 6.90
CA VAL A 86 3.42 -1.67 5.60
C VAL A 86 2.90 -2.77 4.67
N ILE A 87 1.67 -2.63 4.23
CA ILE A 87 1.04 -3.61 3.35
C ILE A 87 1.41 -3.28 1.91
N PHE A 88 1.99 -4.27 1.24
CA PHE A 88 2.45 -4.12 -0.14
C PHE A 88 1.27 -4.34 -1.09
N GLY A 89 0.58 -3.25 -1.41
CA GLY A 89 -0.57 -3.27 -2.32
C GLY A 89 -0.23 -2.71 -3.70
N VAL A 90 0.98 -2.96 -4.18
CA VAL A 90 1.43 -2.51 -5.49
C VAL A 90 1.38 -3.69 -6.46
N LEU A 91 0.49 -3.61 -7.43
CA LEU A 91 0.41 -4.62 -8.48
C LEU A 91 1.60 -4.47 -9.43
N THR A 92 2.24 -5.58 -9.76
CA THR A 92 3.31 -5.63 -10.75
C THR A 92 2.90 -6.64 -11.81
N THR A 93 2.53 -6.16 -13.00
CA THR A 93 1.93 -6.99 -14.03
C THR A 93 2.56 -6.75 -15.38
N ASP A 94 2.40 -7.71 -16.29
CA ASP A 94 2.91 -7.60 -17.65
C ASP A 94 2.07 -6.65 -18.51
N ASN A 95 0.77 -6.55 -18.23
CA ASN A 95 -0.13 -5.73 -19.02
C ASN A 95 -1.29 -5.20 -18.17
N THR A 96 -2.05 -4.29 -18.76
CA THR A 96 -3.18 -3.63 -18.09
C THR A 96 -4.30 -4.61 -17.75
N GLU A 97 -4.56 -5.60 -18.60
CA GLU A 97 -5.59 -6.60 -18.33
C GLU A 97 -5.33 -7.36 -17.04
N GLN A 98 -4.08 -7.76 -16.82
CA GLN A 98 -3.70 -8.44 -15.59
C GLN A 98 -3.92 -7.54 -14.37
N ALA A 99 -3.58 -6.27 -14.48
CA ALA A 99 -3.79 -5.33 -13.40
C ALA A 99 -5.27 -5.18 -13.07
N LEU A 100 -6.11 -5.02 -14.09
CA LEU A 100 -7.55 -4.90 -13.92
C LEU A 100 -8.14 -6.15 -13.26
N ALA A 101 -7.65 -7.34 -13.63
CA ALA A 101 -8.11 -8.60 -13.06
C ALA A 101 -7.74 -8.76 -11.58
N ARG A 102 -6.77 -7.98 -11.08
CA ARG A 102 -6.26 -8.09 -9.71
C ARG A 102 -6.69 -6.96 -8.77
N ILE A 103 -7.55 -6.05 -9.24
CA ILE A 103 -8.03 -4.93 -8.43
C ILE A 103 -8.69 -5.41 -7.12
N GLU A 104 -9.40 -6.53 -7.17
CA GLU A 104 -10.08 -7.10 -6.01
C GLU A 104 -9.14 -7.48 -4.86
N LYS A 105 -7.84 -7.63 -5.13
CA LYS A 105 -6.85 -7.87 -4.06
C LYS A 105 -6.80 -6.74 -3.04
N ALA A 106 -7.26 -5.56 -3.42
CA ALA A 106 -7.27 -4.41 -2.52
C ALA A 106 -8.12 -4.63 -1.27
N VAL A 107 -9.15 -5.46 -1.35
CA VAL A 107 -9.94 -5.90 -0.18
C VAL A 107 -9.04 -6.63 0.82
N GLY A 108 -8.23 -7.55 0.34
CA GLY A 108 -7.29 -8.30 1.19
C GLY A 108 -6.21 -7.42 1.81
N TYR A 109 -5.79 -6.37 1.12
CA TYR A 109 -4.81 -5.43 1.68
C TYR A 109 -5.38 -4.71 2.91
N ALA A 110 -6.65 -4.31 2.84
CA ALA A 110 -7.33 -3.71 4.00
C ALA A 110 -7.41 -4.69 5.18
N GLU A 111 -7.77 -5.93 4.90
CA GLU A 111 -7.84 -6.98 5.92
C GLU A 111 -6.49 -7.23 6.57
N SER A 112 -5.43 -7.30 5.77
CA SER A 112 -4.06 -7.48 6.27
C SER A 112 -3.62 -6.32 7.15
N ALA A 113 -3.95 -5.09 6.76
CA ALA A 113 -3.59 -3.90 7.54
C ALA A 113 -4.26 -3.90 8.90
N VAL A 114 -5.54 -4.25 8.97
CA VAL A 114 -6.28 -4.33 10.24
C VAL A 114 -5.69 -5.43 11.10
N GLU A 115 -5.42 -6.60 10.53
CA GLU A 115 -4.83 -7.71 11.28
C GLU A 115 -3.48 -7.34 11.86
N MET A 116 -2.56 -6.84 11.03
CA MET A 116 -1.21 -6.53 11.48
C MET A 116 -1.18 -5.32 12.42
N GLY A 117 -1.99 -4.31 12.15
CA GLY A 117 -2.03 -3.10 12.97
C GLY A 117 -2.68 -3.31 14.33
N SER A 118 -3.45 -4.38 14.49
CA SER A 118 -4.12 -4.71 15.74
C SER A 118 -3.28 -5.60 16.65
N LYS A 119 -2.17 -6.14 16.14
CA LYS A 119 -1.34 -7.05 16.93
C LYS A 119 -0.54 -6.29 17.96
N ILE A 120 -0.61 -6.76 19.18
CA ILE A 120 0.25 -6.31 20.27
C ILE A 120 1.30 -7.39 20.44
N PHE A 121 2.56 -7.04 20.18
CA PHE A 121 3.67 -7.96 20.41
C PHE A 121 4.19 -7.72 21.82
N ASP A 122 3.70 -8.50 22.75
CA ASP A 122 4.22 -8.49 24.10
C ASP A 122 5.58 -9.17 24.14
N PRO A 123 6.61 -8.52 24.71
CA PRO A 123 7.90 -9.17 24.86
C PRO A 123 7.87 -10.33 25.81
#